data_29ca9c482f222eab0741bb4b0b3faaeb
#
_entry.id   29ca9c482f222eab0741bb4b0b3faaeb
#
_cell.length_a   1.000
_cell.length_b   1.000
_cell.length_c   1.000
_cell.angle_alpha   90.00
_cell.angle_beta   90.00
_cell.angle_gamma   90.00
#
_symmetry.space_group_name_H-M   'P 1'
#
loop_
_entity.id
_entity.type
_entity.pdbx_description
1 polymer ?
#
loop_
_entity_poly.entity_id
_entity_poly.type
_entity_poly.pdbx_seq_one_letter_code
_entity_poly.pdbx_strand_id
1 'polypeptide(L)'
;MTDLAPAHRMTYAGYLQLDELLALQDGPEGYNPAPSNDEQHFIIVHQAFELWFKLILRELKEAHALLNQEHVPEEQLPQIVHHLDRV
;
A
#
# COMPACT_ATOMS: atom_id res chain seq x y z
N MET A 1 14.51 0.35 -9.38
CA MET A 1 14.83 1.05 -8.77
C MET A 1 15.77 1.04 -8.20
N THR A 2 16.13 1.26 -8.05
CA THR A 2 17.00 1.51 -7.59
C THR A 2 17.39 1.46 -6.56
N ASP A 3 18.25 1.49 -6.39
CA ASP A 3 18.89 1.61 -5.38
C ASP A 3 18.37 2.59 -4.59
N LEU A 4 17.91 2.26 -3.58
CA LEU A 4 17.54 3.15 -2.67
C LEU A 4 18.69 3.71 -2.10
N ALA A 5 19.03 4.76 -2.44
CA ALA A 5 20.12 5.46 -1.85
C ALA A 5 20.10 5.34 -0.37
N PRO A 6 21.17 5.63 0.31
CA PRO A 6 21.15 5.67 1.75
C PRO A 6 20.06 6.57 2.27
N ALA A 7 19.57 6.25 3.44
CA ALA A 7 18.44 6.94 3.99
C ALA A 7 18.61 8.45 4.01
N HIS A 8 19.82 8.95 4.25
CA HIS A 8 20.00 10.37 4.36
C HIS A 8 19.83 11.09 3.01
N ARG A 9 19.77 10.34 1.92
CA ARG A 9 19.54 10.93 0.61
C ARG A 9 18.13 10.65 0.12
N MET A 10 17.32 10.01 0.92
CA MET A 10 16.00 9.66 0.50
C MET A 10 15.10 10.86 0.64
N THR A 11 14.40 11.21 -0.42
CA THR A 11 13.41 12.28 -0.37
C THR A 11 12.05 11.67 -0.16
N TYR A 12 11.08 12.53 0.14
CA TYR A 12 9.69 12.10 0.25
C TYR A 12 9.24 11.40 -1.03
N ALA A 13 9.50 12.04 -2.17
CA ALA A 13 9.08 11.48 -3.45
C ALA A 13 9.81 10.17 -3.75
N GLY A 14 11.10 10.12 -3.44
CA GLY A 14 11.87 8.91 -3.70
C GLY A 14 11.46 7.77 -2.80
N TYR A 15 11.18 8.08 -1.54
CA TYR A 15 10.78 7.04 -0.60
C TYR A 15 9.44 6.43 -1.01
N LEU A 16 8.50 7.27 -1.44
CA LEU A 16 7.18 6.79 -1.85
C LEU A 16 7.14 6.34 -3.31
N GLN A 17 8.25 6.50 -4.03
CA GLN A 17 8.33 6.12 -5.44
C GLN A 17 7.25 6.84 -6.24
N LEU A 18 7.14 8.14 -6.01
CA LEU A 18 6.05 8.91 -6.60
C LEU A 18 6.13 9.00 -8.11
N ASP A 19 7.34 9.01 -8.68
CA ASP A 19 7.45 9.08 -10.13
C ASP A 19 6.75 7.89 -10.78
N GLU A 20 6.99 6.70 -10.23
CA GLU A 20 6.34 5.51 -10.76
C GLU A 20 4.87 5.48 -10.41
N LEU A 21 4.55 5.83 -9.18
CA LEU A 21 3.17 5.75 -8.72
C LEU A 21 2.26 6.67 -9.53
N LEU A 22 2.71 7.91 -9.75
CA LEU A 22 1.89 8.90 -10.42
C LEU A 22 1.88 8.71 -11.94
N ALA A 23 2.59 7.73 -12.46
CA ALA A 23 2.59 7.40 -13.86
C ALA A 23 1.68 6.23 -14.21
N LEU A 24 0.91 5.73 -13.26
CA LEU A 24 0.13 4.51 -13.46
C LEU A 24 -1.36 4.78 -13.71
N GLN A 25 -1.74 6.00 -14.08
CA GLN A 25 -3.15 6.34 -14.21
C GLN A 25 -3.59 6.53 -15.66
N ASP A 26 -2.84 5.96 -16.60
CA ASP A 26 -3.10 6.22 -18.01
C ASP A 26 -4.06 5.26 -18.68
N GLY A 27 -4.52 4.27 -17.93
CA GLY A 27 -5.49 3.33 -18.46
C GLY A 27 -4.83 2.19 -19.22
N PRO A 28 -5.63 1.25 -19.69
CA PRO A 28 -5.09 0.05 -20.31
C PRO A 28 -4.41 0.30 -21.66
N GLU A 29 -4.71 1.42 -22.30
CA GLU A 29 -4.09 1.72 -23.55
C GLU A 29 -2.91 2.67 -23.39
N GLY A 30 -2.51 2.89 -22.17
CA GLY A 30 -1.41 3.77 -21.89
C GLY A 30 -1.78 5.20 -22.20
N TYR A 31 -0.96 5.85 -23.00
CA TYR A 31 -1.18 7.26 -23.25
C TYR A 31 -1.93 7.54 -24.52
N ASN A 32 -2.42 6.52 -25.22
CA ASN A 32 -2.99 6.76 -26.55
C ASN A 32 -4.21 5.89 -26.77
N PRO A 33 -5.40 6.47 -26.68
CA PRO A 33 -5.60 7.87 -26.37
C PRO A 33 -5.48 8.12 -24.87
N ALA A 34 -5.18 9.33 -24.51
CA ALA A 34 -5.11 9.68 -23.12
C ALA A 34 -6.50 9.54 -22.50
N PRO A 35 -6.58 9.14 -21.24
CA PRO A 35 -7.87 8.97 -20.61
C PRO A 35 -8.57 10.31 -20.41
N SER A 36 -9.90 10.29 -20.44
CA SER A 36 -10.67 11.47 -20.12
C SER A 36 -10.53 11.79 -18.63
N ASN A 37 -10.96 12.97 -18.25
CA ASN A 37 -10.94 13.32 -16.83
C ASN A 37 -11.81 12.38 -16.00
N ASP A 38 -12.95 12.00 -16.54
CA ASP A 38 -13.83 11.08 -15.82
C ASP A 38 -13.18 9.71 -15.67
N GLU A 39 -12.52 9.25 -16.70
CA GLU A 39 -11.84 7.97 -16.65
C GLU A 39 -10.68 8.02 -15.68
N GLN A 40 -9.94 9.11 -15.68
CA GLN A 40 -8.82 9.24 -14.76
C GLN A 40 -9.31 9.31 -13.33
N HIS A 41 -10.43 9.98 -13.11
CA HIS A 41 -11.03 10.02 -11.78
C HIS A 41 -11.38 8.60 -11.31
N PHE A 42 -12.00 7.81 -12.19
CA PHE A 42 -12.34 6.43 -11.86
C PHE A 42 -11.09 5.64 -11.49
N ILE A 43 -10.03 5.77 -12.29
CA ILE A 43 -8.80 5.02 -12.08
C ILE A 43 -8.18 5.39 -10.75
N ILE A 44 -8.04 6.68 -10.47
CA ILE A 44 -7.35 7.13 -9.26
C ILE A 44 -8.11 6.70 -8.01
N VAL A 45 -9.44 6.87 -8.02
CA VAL A 45 -10.23 6.48 -6.86
C VAL A 45 -10.06 5.00 -6.57
N HIS A 46 -10.09 4.19 -7.61
CA HIS A 46 -9.98 2.75 -7.41
C HIS A 46 -8.57 2.32 -7.06
N GLN A 47 -7.56 2.99 -7.61
CA GLN A 47 -6.20 2.72 -7.19
C GLN A 47 -6.00 3.05 -5.72
N ALA A 48 -6.59 4.13 -5.26
CA ALA A 48 -6.48 4.50 -3.85
C ALA A 48 -7.13 3.45 -2.96
N PHE A 49 -8.31 2.95 -3.36
CA PHE A 49 -8.95 1.89 -2.60
C PHE A 49 -8.11 0.62 -2.59
N GLU A 50 -7.50 0.28 -3.72
CA GLU A 50 -6.68 -0.93 -3.77
C GLU A 50 -5.47 -0.83 -2.87
N LEU A 51 -4.89 0.35 -2.76
CA LEU A 51 -3.76 0.55 -1.86
C LEU A 51 -4.20 0.39 -0.41
N TRP A 52 -5.38 0.90 -0.06
CA TRP A 52 -5.92 0.72 1.28
C TRP A 52 -6.21 -0.76 1.55
N PHE A 53 -6.77 -1.46 0.56
CA PHE A 53 -7.03 -2.89 0.72
C PHE A 53 -5.73 -3.66 0.95
N LYS A 54 -4.68 -3.28 0.25
CA LYS A 54 -3.39 -3.92 0.44
C LYS A 54 -2.92 -3.76 1.88
N LEU A 55 -3.09 -2.57 2.44
CA LEU A 55 -2.69 -2.32 3.81
C LEU A 55 -3.55 -3.11 4.79
N ILE A 56 -4.87 -3.12 4.56
CA ILE A 56 -5.79 -3.87 5.41
C ILE A 56 -5.42 -5.35 5.41
N LEU A 57 -5.18 -5.90 4.23
CA LEU A 57 -4.84 -7.31 4.12
C LEU A 57 -3.53 -7.61 4.82
N ARG A 58 -2.58 -6.71 4.75
CA ARG A 58 -1.32 -6.92 5.43
C ARG A 58 -1.50 -6.94 6.94
N GLU A 59 -2.31 -6.03 7.47
CA GLU A 59 -2.55 -6.01 8.91
C GLU A 59 -3.30 -7.25 9.36
N LEU A 60 -4.27 -7.68 8.57
CA LEU A 60 -5.02 -8.89 8.90
C LEU A 60 -4.13 -10.13 8.86
N LYS A 61 -3.22 -10.19 7.90
CA LYS A 61 -2.30 -11.31 7.83
C LYS A 61 -1.37 -11.34 9.04
N GLU A 62 -0.91 -10.19 9.48
CA GLU A 62 -0.06 -10.13 10.65
C GLU A 62 -0.82 -10.58 11.90
N ALA A 63 -2.06 -10.12 12.06
CA ALA A 63 -2.87 -10.53 13.19
C ALA A 63 -3.15 -12.02 13.13
N HIS A 64 -3.45 -12.54 11.94
CA HIS A 64 -3.72 -13.96 11.77
C HIS A 64 -2.50 -14.80 12.12
N ALA A 65 -1.33 -14.35 11.67
CA ALA A 65 -0.10 -15.09 11.96
C ALA A 65 0.15 -15.15 13.46
N LEU A 66 -0.10 -14.05 14.17
CA LEU A 66 0.10 -14.03 15.61
C LEU A 66 -0.90 -14.90 16.33
N LEU A 67 -2.16 -14.89 15.88
CA LEU A 67 -3.19 -15.69 16.54
C LEU A 67 -3.10 -17.18 16.19
N ASN A 68 -2.45 -17.48 15.06
CA ASN A 68 -2.37 -18.86 14.62
C ASN A 68 -1.22 -19.63 15.24
N GLN A 69 -0.60 -19.09 16.25
CA GLN A 69 0.46 -19.78 16.95
C GLN A 69 -0.14 -20.82 17.87
N GLU A 70 0.62 -21.87 18.11
CA GLU A 70 0.18 -22.91 19.01
C GLU A 70 -0.11 -22.32 20.38
N HIS A 71 0.70 -21.38 20.79
CA HIS A 71 0.52 -20.72 22.07
C HIS A 71 0.80 -19.24 21.85
N VAL A 72 -0.18 -18.39 22.11
CA VAL A 72 -0.01 -16.96 21.93
C VAL A 72 0.43 -16.37 23.26
N PRO A 73 1.67 -15.91 23.37
CA PRO A 73 2.11 -15.29 24.62
C PRO A 73 1.30 -14.05 24.91
N GLU A 74 1.04 -13.85 26.18
CA GLU A 74 0.25 -12.71 26.60
C GLU A 74 0.85 -11.40 26.13
N GLU A 75 2.16 -11.30 26.08
CA GLU A 75 2.79 -10.07 25.69
C GLU A 75 2.59 -9.76 24.19
N GLN A 76 2.10 -10.71 23.40
CA GLN A 76 1.82 -10.44 22.00
C GLN A 76 0.40 -9.95 21.76
N LEU A 77 -0.46 -10.03 22.77
CA LEU A 77 -1.84 -9.59 22.60
C LEU A 77 -1.95 -8.12 22.23
N PRO A 78 -1.17 -7.21 22.80
CA PRO A 78 -1.26 -5.82 22.37
C PRO A 78 -0.89 -5.62 20.91
N GLN A 79 0.06 -6.39 20.38
CA GLN A 79 0.41 -6.32 18.97
C GLN A 79 -0.75 -6.74 18.09
N ILE A 80 -1.43 -7.81 18.47
CA ILE A 80 -2.58 -8.30 17.72
C ILE A 80 -3.67 -7.25 17.70
N VAL A 81 -3.96 -6.67 18.85
CA VAL A 81 -4.97 -5.64 18.96
C VAL A 81 -4.58 -4.44 18.09
N HIS A 82 -3.31 -4.08 18.10
CA HIS A 82 -2.83 -2.96 17.30
C HIS A 82 -3.08 -3.20 15.82
N HIS A 83 -2.76 -4.39 15.31
CA HIS A 83 -2.99 -4.69 13.90
C HIS A 83 -4.47 -4.67 13.56
N LEU A 84 -5.30 -5.25 14.40
CA LEU A 84 -6.73 -5.26 14.14
C LEU A 84 -7.33 -3.85 14.20
N ASP A 85 -6.78 -3.02 15.07
CA ASP A 85 -7.27 -1.67 15.23
C ASP A 85 -6.95 -0.80 14.03
N ARG A 86 -5.92 -1.12 13.27
CA ARG A 86 -5.54 -0.37 12.10
C ARG A 86 -6.38 -0.74 10.87
N VAL A 87 -7.08 -1.83 10.93
CA VAL A 87 -7.94 -2.25 9.84
C VAL A 87 -9.21 -1.44 9.86
#